data_c746746da9fd3190b4d1907456f4172c
#
_entry.id   c746746da9fd3190b4d1907456f4172c
#
_cell.length_a   1.000
_cell.length_b   1.000
_cell.length_c   1.000
_cell.angle_alpha   90.00
_cell.angle_beta   90.00
_cell.angle_gamma   90.00
#
_symmetry.space_group_name_H-M   'P 1'
#
loop_
_entity.id
_entity.type
_entity.pdbx_description
1 polymer ?
#
loop_
_entity_poly.entity_id
_entity_poly.type
_entity_poly.pdbx_seq_one_letter_code
_entity_poly.pdbx_strand_id
1 'polypeptide(L)'
;MSVRDVQGTERRSSPVISIIIPTLNEEKTIGALLNHLHQICLGVELIVVDGGSTDSTTTIASQKARVLSSPPGRAHQMNCGARAASAPVLWFIHADCWIDPNALDQLREALSSPDTIGGGLTLEFDHHTLALDYLAWSSTRRARYLHQIFGDQALFVRRSVFEQLGGFPELPIMEDLEFSRRLTRRGRLVVLPATSTASSRRFLEHGTWSMIVFMQLLKACYFLGVQPANIARWYQRGPFWTSPIPNRKRSRQATVPTLNSRVREPNDHLRKTWGRTALEKGQGREHPTTERAEPARRNLWRHD
;
A
#
# COMPACT_ATOMS: atom_id res chain seq x y z
N MET A 1 -14.63 17.83 12.26
CA MET A 1 -15.29 18.62 13.32
C MET A 1 -14.62 18.26 14.64
N SER A 2 -13.90 19.20 15.25
CA SER A 2 -13.18 19.00 16.51
C SER A 2 -14.15 19.28 17.67
N VAL A 3 -14.39 18.32 18.52
CA VAL A 3 -15.20 18.50 19.75
C VAL A 3 -14.25 18.99 20.84
N ARG A 4 -14.45 20.19 21.32
CA ARG A 4 -13.69 20.76 22.46
C ARG A 4 -14.37 20.34 23.78
N ASP A 5 -13.59 19.74 24.68
CA ASP A 5 -14.01 19.54 26.06
C ASP A 5 -13.92 20.87 26.85
N VAL A 6 -14.67 20.96 27.96
CA VAL A 6 -14.82 22.13 28.84
C VAL A 6 -13.48 22.66 29.42
N GLN A 7 -12.36 21.96 29.20
CA GLN A 7 -11.02 22.37 29.66
C GLN A 7 -10.07 22.78 28.51
N GLY A 8 -10.56 22.94 27.28
CA GLY A 8 -9.77 23.52 26.21
C GLY A 8 -8.59 22.69 25.68
N THR A 9 -8.45 21.44 26.10
CA THR A 9 -7.43 20.53 25.58
C THR A 9 -7.95 19.85 24.32
N GLU A 10 -7.33 20.14 23.18
CA GLU A 10 -7.60 19.40 21.95
C GLU A 10 -7.28 17.93 22.16
N ARG A 11 -8.28 17.08 22.33
CA ARG A 11 -8.09 15.64 22.20
C ARG A 11 -7.72 15.37 20.75
N ARG A 12 -6.45 15.11 20.49
CA ARG A 12 -6.05 14.47 19.24
C ARG A 12 -6.80 13.15 19.18
N SER A 13 -7.74 13.04 18.25
CA SER A 13 -8.41 11.75 18.00
C SER A 13 -7.34 10.69 17.78
N SER A 14 -7.46 9.54 18.48
CA SER A 14 -6.53 8.42 18.29
C SER A 14 -6.44 8.09 16.79
N PRO A 15 -5.25 7.83 16.27
CA PRO A 15 -5.08 7.51 14.85
C PRO A 15 -5.90 6.27 14.50
N VAL A 16 -6.52 6.28 13.33
CA VAL A 16 -7.32 5.14 12.83
C VAL A 16 -6.42 4.10 12.17
N ILE A 17 -5.26 4.51 11.68
CA ILE A 17 -4.29 3.67 10.96
C ILE A 17 -2.88 4.00 11.42
N SER A 18 -2.08 2.96 11.69
CA SER A 18 -0.64 3.06 11.88
C SER A 18 0.07 2.52 10.64
N ILE A 19 0.86 3.39 9.99
CA ILE A 19 1.72 3.02 8.87
C ILE A 19 3.08 2.60 9.45
N ILE A 20 3.54 1.40 9.08
CA ILE A 20 4.78 0.79 9.55
C ILE A 20 5.71 0.64 8.35
N ILE A 21 6.90 1.24 8.45
CA ILE A 21 7.87 1.32 7.36
C ILE A 21 9.18 0.66 7.82
N PRO A 22 9.46 -0.60 7.43
CA PRO A 22 10.76 -1.21 7.68
C PRO A 22 11.83 -0.57 6.80
N THR A 23 12.98 -0.19 7.39
CA THR A 23 14.07 0.48 6.68
C THR A 23 15.42 -0.13 6.99
N LEU A 24 16.31 -0.16 5.99
CA LEU A 24 17.73 -0.48 6.15
C LEU A 24 18.53 0.18 5.01
N ASN A 25 19.29 1.24 5.33
CA ASN A 25 20.07 2.02 4.37
C ASN A 25 19.22 2.60 3.21
N GLU A 26 18.17 3.33 3.57
CA GLU A 26 17.20 3.93 2.65
C GLU A 26 17.23 5.48 2.68
N GLU A 27 18.40 6.11 2.95
CA GLU A 27 18.56 7.57 3.01
C GLU A 27 18.05 8.30 1.76
N LYS A 28 18.08 7.62 0.58
CA LYS A 28 17.68 8.21 -0.71
C LYS A 28 16.17 8.24 -0.93
N THR A 29 15.42 7.37 -0.27
CA THR A 29 13.99 7.16 -0.53
C THR A 29 13.12 7.59 0.65
N ILE A 30 13.56 7.36 1.88
CA ILE A 30 12.73 7.53 3.08
C ILE A 30 12.21 8.96 3.26
N GLY A 31 13.01 9.98 2.98
CA GLY A 31 12.61 11.38 3.11
C GLY A 31 11.48 11.76 2.16
N ALA A 32 11.57 11.32 0.89
CA ALA A 32 10.56 11.56 -0.12
C ALA A 32 9.25 10.82 0.21
N LEU A 33 9.35 9.54 0.62
CA LEU A 33 8.19 8.75 1.03
C LEU A 33 7.46 9.40 2.22
N LEU A 34 8.17 9.78 3.28
CA LEU A 34 7.55 10.40 4.45
C LEU A 34 6.88 11.74 4.12
N ASN A 35 7.50 12.57 3.26
CA ASN A 35 6.88 13.79 2.78
C ASN A 35 5.56 13.51 2.05
N HIS A 36 5.58 12.52 1.16
CA HIS A 36 4.41 12.10 0.41
C HIS A 36 3.30 11.59 1.33
N LEU A 37 3.61 10.68 2.25
CA LEU A 37 2.64 10.15 3.20
C LEU A 37 2.02 11.23 4.09
N HIS A 38 2.78 12.25 4.50
CA HIS A 38 2.25 13.39 5.24
C HIS A 38 1.24 14.21 4.44
N GLN A 39 1.39 14.28 3.13
CA GLN A 39 0.47 15.01 2.25
C GLN A 39 -0.82 14.24 2.00
N ILE A 40 -0.73 12.92 1.79
CA ILE A 40 -1.88 12.09 1.37
C ILE A 40 -2.57 11.37 2.53
N CYS A 41 -1.90 11.18 3.67
CA CYS A 41 -2.38 10.41 4.80
C CYS A 41 -2.52 11.28 6.06
N LEU A 42 -3.59 12.09 6.13
CA LEU A 42 -3.84 12.91 7.31
C LEU A 42 -4.42 12.08 8.47
N GLY A 43 -3.92 12.33 9.69
CA GLY A 43 -4.43 11.69 10.91
C GLY A 43 -4.01 10.23 11.08
N VAL A 44 -2.92 9.80 10.43
CA VAL A 44 -2.29 8.50 10.61
C VAL A 44 -1.08 8.58 11.54
N GLU A 45 -0.74 7.47 12.16
CA GLU A 45 0.52 7.30 12.89
C GLU A 45 1.58 6.77 11.94
N LEU A 46 2.75 7.44 11.85
CA LEU A 46 3.89 6.99 11.05
C LEU A 46 4.98 6.41 11.95
N ILE A 47 5.32 5.15 11.74
CA ILE A 47 6.35 4.42 12.48
C ILE A 47 7.38 3.89 11.48
N VAL A 48 8.60 4.39 11.56
CA VAL A 48 9.74 3.85 10.83
C VAL A 48 10.49 2.90 11.75
N VAL A 49 10.78 1.70 11.27
CA VAL A 49 11.54 0.71 12.06
C VAL A 49 12.85 0.41 11.35
N ASP A 50 13.93 0.87 11.96
CA ASP A 50 15.28 0.74 11.44
C ASP A 50 15.92 -0.60 11.83
N GLY A 51 16.47 -1.28 10.85
CA GLY A 51 17.16 -2.57 10.99
C GLY A 51 18.66 -2.47 11.21
N GLY A 52 19.17 -1.29 11.62
CA GLY A 52 20.59 -1.03 11.83
C GLY A 52 21.24 -0.33 10.65
N SER A 53 20.63 0.73 10.12
CA SER A 53 21.18 1.56 9.05
C SER A 53 22.49 2.23 9.48
N THR A 54 23.42 2.33 8.54
CA THR A 54 24.73 2.98 8.72
C THR A 54 24.85 4.31 7.97
N ASP A 55 23.80 4.66 7.22
CA ASP A 55 23.66 5.92 6.48
C ASP A 55 22.78 6.93 7.25
N SER A 56 22.30 7.98 6.59
CA SER A 56 21.49 9.04 7.19
C SER A 56 20.00 8.66 7.34
N THR A 57 19.59 7.41 7.11
CA THR A 57 18.18 6.96 7.13
C THR A 57 17.45 7.37 8.40
N THR A 58 18.00 7.05 9.57
CA THR A 58 17.38 7.33 10.87
C THR A 58 17.28 8.83 11.17
N THR A 59 18.30 9.60 10.81
CA THR A 59 18.33 11.05 10.97
C THR A 59 17.24 11.73 10.13
N ILE A 60 17.06 11.29 8.88
CA ILE A 60 16.03 11.81 7.98
C ILE A 60 14.64 11.41 8.49
N ALA A 61 14.45 10.14 8.89
CA ALA A 61 13.18 9.62 9.32
C ALA A 61 12.65 10.26 10.61
N SER A 62 13.56 10.54 11.58
CA SER A 62 13.19 11.11 12.89
C SER A 62 12.59 12.51 12.81
N GLN A 63 12.77 13.23 11.71
CA GLN A 63 12.18 14.55 11.49
C GLN A 63 10.65 14.48 11.26
N LYS A 64 10.12 13.32 10.86
CA LYS A 64 8.74 13.20 10.36
C LYS A 64 7.98 11.98 10.87
N ALA A 65 8.65 11.03 11.50
CA ALA A 65 8.03 9.80 11.97
C ALA A 65 8.62 9.38 13.33
N ARG A 66 7.88 8.55 14.04
CA ARG A 66 8.42 7.85 15.20
C ARG A 66 9.38 6.78 14.72
N VAL A 67 10.66 6.87 15.11
CA VAL A 67 11.69 5.90 14.73
C VAL A 67 11.91 4.89 15.85
N LEU A 68 11.93 3.61 15.49
CA LEU A 68 12.25 2.50 16.38
C LEU A 68 13.44 1.74 15.81
N SER A 69 14.22 1.10 16.66
CA SER A 69 15.30 0.19 16.26
C SER A 69 14.87 -1.26 16.48
N SER A 70 15.26 -2.14 15.58
CA SER A 70 15.07 -3.58 15.72
C SER A 70 16.26 -4.35 15.13
N PRO A 71 16.42 -5.65 15.43
CA PRO A 71 17.31 -6.49 14.65
C PRO A 71 17.01 -6.42 13.16
N PRO A 72 18.00 -6.57 12.27
CA PRO A 72 17.79 -6.59 10.84
C PRO A 72 16.90 -7.75 10.41
N GLY A 73 16.01 -7.48 9.46
CA GLY A 73 15.06 -8.44 8.92
C GLY A 73 13.64 -7.89 8.88
N ARG A 74 13.01 -7.93 7.71
CA ARG A 74 11.69 -7.31 7.49
C ARG A 74 10.63 -7.79 8.48
N ALA A 75 10.59 -9.10 8.76
CA ALA A 75 9.66 -9.65 9.74
C ALA A 75 9.86 -9.04 11.14
N HIS A 76 11.12 -8.96 11.62
CA HIS A 76 11.44 -8.38 12.93
C HIS A 76 11.03 -6.91 12.97
N GLN A 77 11.36 -6.13 11.94
CA GLN A 77 11.04 -4.71 11.85
C GLN A 77 9.53 -4.48 11.81
N MET A 78 8.79 -5.19 10.94
CA MET A 78 7.33 -5.05 10.83
C MET A 78 6.62 -5.47 12.12
N ASN A 79 7.05 -6.56 12.76
CA ASN A 79 6.51 -6.99 14.06
C ASN A 79 6.82 -5.99 15.19
N CYS A 80 8.02 -5.41 15.20
CA CYS A 80 8.39 -4.36 16.16
C CYS A 80 7.49 -3.14 16.01
N GLY A 81 7.30 -2.65 14.79
CA GLY A 81 6.40 -1.53 14.49
C GLY A 81 4.95 -1.82 14.87
N ALA A 82 4.46 -3.03 14.56
CA ALA A 82 3.10 -3.44 14.88
C ALA A 82 2.83 -3.47 16.39
N ARG A 83 3.80 -3.92 17.21
CA ARG A 83 3.68 -3.88 18.69
C ARG A 83 3.63 -2.48 19.24
N ALA A 84 4.36 -1.54 18.62
CA ALA A 84 4.44 -0.15 19.05
C ALA A 84 3.31 0.73 18.50
N ALA A 85 2.56 0.23 17.52
CA ALA A 85 1.43 0.91 16.89
C ALA A 85 0.28 1.11 17.85
N SER A 86 -0.44 2.22 17.74
CA SER A 86 -1.58 2.55 18.59
C SER A 86 -2.93 2.36 17.89
N ALA A 87 -2.96 2.36 16.55
CA ALA A 87 -4.19 2.29 15.79
C ALA A 87 -4.77 0.88 15.64
N PRO A 88 -6.09 0.75 15.40
CA PRO A 88 -6.75 -0.52 15.16
C PRO A 88 -6.46 -1.16 13.81
N VAL A 89 -5.84 -0.42 12.90
CA VAL A 89 -5.43 -0.89 11.57
C VAL A 89 -3.94 -0.69 11.39
N LEU A 90 -3.25 -1.73 10.92
CA LEU A 90 -1.83 -1.71 10.58
C LEU A 90 -1.70 -1.70 9.06
N TRP A 91 -0.84 -0.84 8.55
CA TRP A 91 -0.54 -0.72 7.12
C TRP A 91 0.98 -0.75 6.92
N PHE A 92 1.48 -1.78 6.24
CA PHE A 92 2.90 -2.01 6.03
C PHE A 92 3.32 -1.49 4.66
N ILE A 93 4.24 -0.54 4.61
CA ILE A 93 4.73 0.10 3.38
C ILE A 93 6.24 -0.01 3.35
N HIS A 94 6.81 -0.49 2.23
CA HIS A 94 8.25 -0.52 2.05
C HIS A 94 8.81 0.88 1.77
N ALA A 95 10.05 1.14 2.19
CA ALA A 95 10.68 2.46 2.10
C ALA A 95 10.96 2.93 0.67
N ASP A 96 10.89 2.03 -0.31
CA ASP A 96 11.08 2.28 -1.74
C ASP A 96 9.78 2.16 -2.56
N CYS A 97 8.62 2.17 -1.89
CA CYS A 97 7.30 2.19 -2.53
C CYS A 97 6.70 3.60 -2.55
N TRP A 98 5.93 3.90 -3.59
CA TRP A 98 5.13 5.12 -3.70
C TRP A 98 3.65 4.78 -3.69
N ILE A 99 2.85 5.48 -2.89
CA ILE A 99 1.45 5.14 -2.64
C ILE A 99 0.52 6.11 -3.36
N ASP A 100 -0.50 5.58 -4.04
CA ASP A 100 -1.55 6.38 -4.68
C ASP A 100 -2.24 7.28 -3.65
N PRO A 101 -2.49 8.58 -3.94
CA PRO A 101 -3.17 9.50 -3.04
C PRO A 101 -4.56 9.03 -2.56
N ASN A 102 -5.27 8.25 -3.36
CA ASN A 102 -6.59 7.73 -3.01
C ASN A 102 -6.55 6.46 -2.15
N ALA A 103 -5.34 5.92 -1.88
CA ALA A 103 -5.20 4.63 -1.20
C ALA A 103 -5.79 4.64 0.22
N LEU A 104 -5.60 5.74 0.96
CA LEU A 104 -6.10 5.85 2.33
C LEU A 104 -7.63 5.80 2.39
N ASP A 105 -8.31 6.52 1.50
CA ASP A 105 -9.78 6.57 1.48
C ASP A 105 -10.36 5.23 1.02
N GLN A 106 -9.79 4.60 -0.01
CA GLN A 106 -10.18 3.26 -0.43
C GLN A 106 -9.97 2.21 0.67
N LEU A 107 -8.88 2.32 1.44
CA LEU A 107 -8.60 1.45 2.57
C LEU A 107 -9.65 1.63 3.68
N ARG A 108 -10.00 2.86 4.03
CA ARG A 108 -11.07 3.17 5.01
C ARG A 108 -12.42 2.63 4.55
N GLU A 109 -12.77 2.83 3.28
CA GLU A 109 -13.99 2.31 2.69
C GLU A 109 -14.03 0.78 2.75
N ALA A 110 -12.97 0.10 2.34
CA ALA A 110 -12.90 -1.36 2.38
C ALA A 110 -13.04 -1.93 3.79
N LEU A 111 -12.47 -1.26 4.80
CA LEU A 111 -12.56 -1.67 6.20
C LEU A 111 -13.84 -1.21 6.91
N SER A 112 -14.72 -0.44 6.25
CA SER A 112 -16.07 -0.16 6.78
C SER A 112 -16.92 -1.43 6.83
N SER A 113 -16.66 -2.40 5.96
CA SER A 113 -17.23 -3.75 6.06
C SER A 113 -16.54 -4.56 7.16
N PRO A 114 -17.28 -5.09 8.15
CA PRO A 114 -16.70 -5.90 9.23
C PRO A 114 -16.08 -7.20 8.73
N ASP A 115 -16.54 -7.75 7.61
CA ASP A 115 -16.03 -8.98 7.00
C ASP A 115 -14.64 -8.81 6.38
N THR A 116 -14.27 -7.58 6.01
CA THR A 116 -12.96 -7.28 5.45
C THR A 116 -11.95 -7.18 6.58
N ILE A 117 -11.00 -8.11 6.62
CA ILE A 117 -9.97 -8.17 7.66
C ILE A 117 -8.65 -7.52 7.26
N GLY A 118 -8.43 -7.31 5.96
CA GLY A 118 -7.21 -6.74 5.42
C GLY A 118 -7.16 -6.81 3.90
N GLY A 119 -6.01 -6.49 3.34
CA GLY A 119 -5.84 -6.46 1.90
C GLY A 119 -4.49 -5.90 1.47
N GLY A 120 -4.41 -5.51 0.22
CA GLY A 120 -3.27 -4.82 -0.38
C GLY A 120 -3.69 -3.94 -1.53
N LEU A 121 -2.73 -3.24 -2.11
CA LEU A 121 -2.92 -2.37 -3.26
C LEU A 121 -2.59 -3.09 -4.57
N THR A 122 -3.03 -2.51 -5.67
CA THR A 122 -2.60 -2.91 -7.01
C THR A 122 -1.12 -2.60 -7.17
N LEU A 123 -0.33 -3.56 -7.66
CA LEU A 123 1.10 -3.37 -7.88
C LEU A 123 1.36 -2.62 -9.18
N GLU A 124 2.26 -1.65 -9.11
CA GLU A 124 2.90 -1.00 -10.27
C GLU A 124 4.41 -0.91 -10.07
N PHE A 125 5.15 -0.59 -11.12
CA PHE A 125 6.58 -0.30 -11.05
C PHE A 125 6.88 1.11 -11.55
N ASP A 126 7.97 1.71 -11.03
CA ASP A 126 8.45 3.04 -11.40
C ASP A 126 8.97 3.13 -12.86
N HIS A 127 9.17 1.99 -13.53
CA HIS A 127 9.50 1.88 -14.95
C HIS A 127 8.51 0.96 -15.67
N HIS A 128 8.14 1.33 -16.89
CA HIS A 128 7.26 0.56 -17.75
C HIS A 128 8.04 -0.20 -18.82
N THR A 129 8.02 -1.51 -18.71
CA THR A 129 8.49 -2.46 -19.74
C THR A 129 7.51 -3.62 -19.80
N LEU A 130 7.43 -4.30 -20.96
CA LEU A 130 6.53 -5.44 -21.11
C LEU A 130 6.70 -6.49 -19.99
N ALA A 131 7.93 -6.70 -19.54
CA ALA A 131 8.22 -7.66 -18.48
C ALA A 131 7.75 -7.17 -17.09
N LEU A 132 7.96 -5.90 -16.74
CA LEU A 132 7.50 -5.33 -15.47
C LEU A 132 5.98 -5.18 -15.43
N ASP A 133 5.38 -4.74 -16.55
CA ASP A 133 3.92 -4.62 -16.66
C ASP A 133 3.25 -5.99 -16.54
N TYR A 134 3.83 -7.04 -17.16
CA TYR A 134 3.39 -8.43 -16.99
C TYR A 134 3.54 -8.88 -15.52
N LEU A 135 4.65 -8.56 -14.85
CA LEU A 135 4.89 -8.92 -13.46
C LEU A 135 3.88 -8.23 -12.53
N ALA A 136 3.63 -6.93 -12.72
CA ALA A 136 2.65 -6.15 -11.97
C ALA A 136 1.24 -6.72 -12.13
N TRP A 137 0.82 -6.96 -13.38
CA TRP A 137 -0.47 -7.55 -13.70
C TRP A 137 -0.64 -8.95 -13.09
N SER A 138 0.35 -9.84 -13.28
CA SER A 138 0.29 -11.20 -12.75
C SER A 138 0.30 -11.24 -11.23
N SER A 139 1.07 -10.35 -10.58
CA SER A 139 1.10 -10.20 -9.12
C SER A 139 -0.24 -9.71 -8.56
N THR A 140 -0.85 -8.71 -9.21
CA THR A 140 -2.18 -8.22 -8.82
C THR A 140 -3.26 -9.30 -9.01
N ARG A 141 -3.21 -10.06 -10.12
CA ARG A 141 -4.13 -11.20 -10.32
C ARG A 141 -3.96 -12.28 -9.25
N ARG A 142 -2.70 -12.66 -8.95
CA ARG A 142 -2.41 -13.61 -7.86
C ARG A 142 -3.00 -13.11 -6.53
N ALA A 143 -2.80 -11.83 -6.19
CA ALA A 143 -3.34 -11.26 -4.96
C ALA A 143 -4.88 -11.29 -4.94
N ARG A 144 -5.55 -10.98 -6.05
CA ARG A 144 -7.03 -10.99 -6.15
C ARG A 144 -7.64 -12.38 -6.04
N TYR A 145 -7.05 -13.38 -6.71
CA TYR A 145 -7.67 -14.70 -6.82
C TYR A 145 -7.12 -15.72 -5.83
N LEU A 146 -5.84 -15.61 -5.47
CA LEU A 146 -5.20 -16.51 -4.51
C LEU A 146 -4.99 -15.86 -3.14
N HIS A 147 -5.37 -14.57 -3.00
CA HIS A 147 -5.21 -13.79 -1.79
C HIS A 147 -3.78 -13.77 -1.23
N GLN A 148 -2.77 -13.94 -2.10
CA GLN A 148 -1.36 -13.87 -1.74
C GLN A 148 -0.85 -12.45 -1.99
N ILE A 149 -0.87 -11.64 -0.94
CA ILE A 149 -0.44 -10.24 -0.95
C ILE A 149 1.01 -10.19 -0.48
N PHE A 150 1.88 -9.55 -1.25
CA PHE A 150 3.30 -9.41 -0.90
C PHE A 150 3.57 -7.99 -0.39
N GLY A 151 4.75 -7.78 0.21
CA GLY A 151 5.10 -6.52 0.83
C GLY A 151 5.13 -5.32 -0.13
N ASP A 152 5.45 -5.54 -1.41
CA ASP A 152 5.40 -4.53 -2.48
C ASP A 152 3.98 -4.07 -2.83
N GLN A 153 2.95 -4.77 -2.35
CA GLN A 153 1.54 -4.41 -2.48
C GLN A 153 0.99 -3.66 -1.26
N ALA A 154 1.84 -3.14 -0.39
CA ALA A 154 1.47 -2.35 0.78
C ALA A 154 0.33 -3.00 1.60
N LEU A 155 0.60 -4.16 2.17
CA LEU A 155 -0.35 -4.98 2.94
C LEU A 155 -0.93 -4.19 4.11
N PHE A 156 -2.25 -4.21 4.27
CA PHE A 156 -2.95 -3.69 5.42
C PHE A 156 -3.80 -4.75 6.10
N VAL A 157 -3.98 -4.64 7.42
CA VAL A 157 -4.71 -5.65 8.20
C VAL A 157 -5.28 -5.04 9.48
N ARG A 158 -6.42 -5.54 9.96
CA ARG A 158 -6.92 -5.22 11.30
C ARG A 158 -5.93 -5.72 12.35
N ARG A 159 -5.56 -4.84 13.29
CA ARG A 159 -4.60 -5.16 14.35
C ARG A 159 -4.99 -6.40 15.15
N SER A 160 -6.26 -6.56 15.50
CA SER A 160 -6.76 -7.72 16.23
C SER A 160 -6.51 -9.04 15.49
N VAL A 161 -6.65 -9.05 14.16
CA VAL A 161 -6.36 -10.24 13.33
C VAL A 161 -4.86 -10.49 13.24
N PHE A 162 -4.06 -9.43 13.09
CA PHE A 162 -2.60 -9.53 13.08
C PHE A 162 -2.06 -10.16 14.37
N GLU A 163 -2.55 -9.69 15.52
CA GLU A 163 -2.18 -10.21 16.84
C GLU A 163 -2.62 -11.65 17.05
N GLN A 164 -3.85 -12.01 16.65
CA GLN A 164 -4.34 -13.40 16.72
C GLN A 164 -3.52 -14.38 15.87
N LEU A 165 -2.91 -13.91 14.79
CA LEU A 165 -2.03 -14.72 13.93
C LEU A 165 -0.58 -14.79 14.44
N GLY A 166 -0.25 -14.02 15.50
CA GLY A 166 1.09 -13.93 16.05
C GLY A 166 2.06 -13.09 15.20
N GLY A 167 1.52 -12.25 14.29
CA GLY A 167 2.32 -11.41 13.41
C GLY A 167 2.98 -12.13 12.23
N PHE A 168 3.93 -11.45 11.61
CA PHE A 168 4.76 -12.07 10.56
C PHE A 168 5.65 -13.16 11.16
N PRO A 169 5.75 -14.33 10.51
CA PRO A 169 6.72 -15.34 10.92
C PRO A 169 8.15 -14.81 10.77
N GLU A 170 9.01 -15.14 11.71
CA GLU A 170 10.41 -14.69 11.72
C GLU A 170 11.25 -15.46 10.68
N LEU A 171 10.86 -15.30 9.41
CA LEU A 171 11.54 -15.88 8.27
C LEU A 171 12.46 -14.82 7.64
N PRO A 172 13.66 -15.19 7.19
CA PRO A 172 14.56 -14.25 6.52
C PRO A 172 14.09 -13.85 5.12
N ILE A 173 13.13 -14.57 4.55
CA ILE A 173 12.44 -14.31 3.28
C ILE A 173 11.09 -15.07 3.28
N MET A 174 10.13 -14.65 2.46
CA MET A 174 8.77 -15.24 2.31
C MET A 174 7.88 -15.05 3.56
N GLU A 175 8.24 -14.12 4.44
CA GLU A 175 7.44 -13.75 5.61
C GLU A 175 6.05 -13.22 5.24
N ASP A 176 5.98 -12.43 4.17
CA ASP A 176 4.76 -11.86 3.62
C ASP A 176 3.86 -12.91 2.94
N LEU A 177 4.45 -13.82 2.16
CA LEU A 177 3.74 -14.95 1.56
C LEU A 177 3.10 -15.84 2.64
N GLU A 178 3.88 -16.22 3.65
CA GLU A 178 3.40 -17.09 4.71
C GLU A 178 2.34 -16.40 5.58
N PHE A 179 2.51 -15.11 5.88
CA PHE A 179 1.52 -14.33 6.59
C PHE A 179 0.21 -14.22 5.79
N SER A 180 0.28 -13.89 4.49
CA SER A 180 -0.89 -13.87 3.61
C SER A 180 -1.64 -15.19 3.60
N ARG A 181 -0.93 -16.33 3.55
CA ARG A 181 -1.55 -17.66 3.60
C ARG A 181 -2.29 -17.94 4.91
N ARG A 182 -1.78 -17.44 6.02
CA ARG A 182 -2.47 -17.53 7.32
C ARG A 182 -3.67 -16.60 7.36
N LEU A 183 -3.52 -15.40 6.79
CA LEU A 183 -4.55 -14.37 6.77
C LEU A 183 -5.79 -14.81 5.95
N THR A 184 -5.60 -15.48 4.80
CA THR A 184 -6.70 -15.99 3.95
C THR A 184 -7.67 -16.94 4.66
N ARG A 185 -7.23 -17.59 5.73
CA ARG A 185 -8.05 -18.52 6.52
C ARG A 185 -8.91 -17.83 7.58
N ARG A 186 -8.78 -16.51 7.74
CA ARG A 186 -9.40 -15.74 8.84
C ARG A 186 -10.54 -14.85 8.40
N GLY A 187 -10.63 -14.49 7.13
CA GLY A 187 -11.69 -13.64 6.61
C GLY A 187 -11.40 -13.11 5.21
N ARG A 188 -12.19 -12.16 4.79
CA ARG A 188 -12.12 -11.59 3.46
C ARG A 188 -10.93 -10.64 3.31
N LEU A 189 -10.13 -10.88 2.27
CA LEU A 189 -9.07 -9.99 1.81
C LEU A 189 -9.49 -9.28 0.53
N VAL A 190 -9.08 -8.03 0.38
CA VAL A 190 -9.37 -7.21 -0.81
C VAL A 190 -8.08 -6.68 -1.44
N VAL A 191 -8.10 -6.51 -2.76
CA VAL A 191 -7.05 -5.79 -3.49
C VAL A 191 -7.65 -4.51 -4.03
N LEU A 192 -7.19 -3.40 -3.48
CA LEU A 192 -7.70 -2.07 -3.83
C LEU A 192 -7.23 -1.63 -5.22
N PRO A 193 -8.05 -0.83 -5.95
CA PRO A 193 -7.66 -0.22 -7.22
C PRO A 193 -6.47 0.73 -7.10
N ALA A 194 -6.36 1.47 -5.98
CA ALA A 194 -5.22 2.34 -5.69
C ALA A 194 -3.91 1.56 -5.78
N THR A 195 -2.85 2.22 -6.26
CA THR A 195 -1.59 1.55 -6.58
C THR A 195 -0.52 1.72 -5.51
N SER A 196 0.32 0.70 -5.38
CA SER A 196 1.62 0.74 -4.75
C SER A 196 2.67 0.61 -5.86
N THR A 197 3.40 1.68 -6.12
CA THR A 197 4.46 1.70 -7.14
C THR A 197 5.78 1.33 -6.49
N ALA A 198 6.28 0.14 -6.80
CA ALA A 198 7.52 -0.40 -6.27
C ALA A 198 8.73 -0.03 -7.14
N SER A 199 9.90 0.01 -6.53
CA SER A 199 11.15 0.25 -7.28
C SER A 199 11.53 -0.93 -8.16
N SER A 200 11.79 -0.64 -9.45
CA SER A 200 12.26 -1.61 -10.43
C SER A 200 13.79 -1.80 -10.42
N ARG A 201 14.51 -1.05 -9.58
CA ARG A 201 15.99 -1.00 -9.56
C ARG A 201 16.63 -2.38 -9.64
N ARG A 202 16.19 -3.32 -8.81
CA ARG A 202 16.76 -4.68 -8.75
C ARG A 202 16.51 -5.48 -10.03
N PHE A 203 15.37 -5.28 -10.66
CA PHE A 203 15.03 -5.93 -11.95
C PHE A 203 15.90 -5.39 -13.09
N LEU A 204 16.18 -4.08 -13.08
CA LEU A 204 17.02 -3.45 -14.09
C LEU A 204 18.50 -3.83 -13.92
N GLU A 205 18.98 -4.00 -12.68
CA GLU A 205 20.37 -4.41 -12.40
C GLU A 205 20.67 -5.84 -12.84
N HIS A 206 19.73 -6.78 -12.75
CA HIS A 206 19.95 -8.20 -13.02
C HIS A 206 19.27 -8.69 -14.31
N GLY A 207 18.58 -7.80 -15.03
CA GLY A 207 17.75 -8.17 -16.19
C GLY A 207 16.36 -8.66 -15.76
N THR A 208 15.31 -7.97 -16.24
CA THR A 208 13.95 -8.14 -15.73
C THR A 208 13.43 -9.57 -15.85
N TRP A 209 13.53 -10.20 -17.03
CA TRP A 209 13.08 -11.57 -17.23
C TRP A 209 13.86 -12.58 -16.39
N SER A 210 15.18 -12.39 -16.30
CA SER A 210 16.05 -13.23 -15.47
C SER A 210 15.63 -13.19 -14.00
N MET A 211 15.36 -11.99 -13.50
CA MET A 211 14.93 -11.80 -12.11
C MET A 211 13.54 -12.37 -11.86
N ILE A 212 12.59 -12.23 -12.80
CA ILE A 212 11.26 -12.84 -12.71
C ILE A 212 11.37 -14.36 -12.58
N VAL A 213 12.10 -15.01 -13.51
CA VAL A 213 12.29 -16.47 -13.46
C VAL A 213 12.96 -16.89 -12.17
N PHE A 214 13.99 -16.17 -11.75
CA PHE A 214 14.69 -16.45 -10.50
C PHE A 214 13.76 -16.40 -9.28
N MET A 215 12.92 -15.37 -9.17
CA MET A 215 11.95 -15.26 -8.08
C MET A 215 10.91 -16.38 -8.10
N GLN A 216 10.49 -16.85 -9.28
CA GLN A 216 9.59 -18.02 -9.37
C GLN A 216 10.29 -19.31 -8.90
N LEU A 217 11.57 -19.51 -9.27
CA LEU A 217 12.37 -20.65 -8.80
C LEU A 217 12.54 -20.61 -7.28
N LEU A 218 12.85 -19.46 -6.68
CA LEU A 218 12.97 -19.33 -5.23
C LEU A 218 11.65 -19.67 -4.52
N LYS A 219 10.50 -19.26 -5.07
CA LYS A 219 9.18 -19.64 -4.56
C LYS A 219 8.93 -21.13 -4.68
N ALA A 220 9.28 -21.74 -5.82
CA ALA A 220 9.17 -23.20 -6.00
C ALA A 220 10.04 -23.94 -4.97
N CYS A 221 11.29 -23.52 -4.77
CA CYS A 221 12.18 -24.07 -3.74
C CYS A 221 11.56 -23.97 -2.35
N TYR A 222 10.93 -22.84 -2.01
CA TYR A 222 10.25 -22.68 -0.73
C TYR A 222 9.12 -23.70 -0.55
N PHE A 223 8.27 -23.89 -1.58
CA PHE A 223 7.19 -24.89 -1.52
C PHE A 223 7.67 -26.34 -1.50
N LEU A 224 8.87 -26.60 -2.03
CA LEU A 224 9.54 -27.90 -1.95
C LEU A 224 10.25 -28.14 -0.61
N GLY A 225 10.16 -27.19 0.34
CA GLY A 225 10.70 -27.36 1.69
C GLY A 225 12.17 -26.95 1.84
N VAL A 226 12.76 -26.24 0.86
CA VAL A 226 14.11 -25.70 1.02
C VAL A 226 14.11 -24.67 2.14
N GLN A 227 15.09 -24.76 3.04
CA GLN A 227 15.21 -23.87 4.20
C GLN A 227 15.23 -22.38 3.78
N PRO A 228 14.39 -21.51 4.37
CA PRO A 228 14.31 -20.09 4.03
C PRO A 228 15.65 -19.35 4.12
N ALA A 229 16.55 -19.74 5.03
CA ALA A 229 17.88 -19.16 5.13
C ALA A 229 18.74 -19.39 3.86
N ASN A 230 18.61 -20.53 3.20
CA ASN A 230 19.29 -20.81 1.94
C ASN A 230 18.72 -19.94 0.81
N ILE A 231 17.38 -19.87 0.74
CA ILE A 231 16.66 -19.06 -0.25
C ILE A 231 17.04 -17.58 -0.09
N ALA A 232 17.11 -17.06 1.13
CA ALA A 232 17.52 -15.69 1.42
C ALA A 232 18.96 -15.39 0.93
N ARG A 233 19.89 -16.32 1.18
CA ARG A 233 21.27 -16.20 0.68
C ARG A 233 21.34 -16.18 -0.85
N TRP A 234 20.56 -17.02 -1.52
CA TRP A 234 20.46 -17.00 -2.99
C TRP A 234 19.85 -15.70 -3.50
N TYR A 235 18.76 -15.25 -2.88
CA TYR A 235 18.09 -13.99 -3.23
C TYR A 235 19.02 -12.77 -3.12
N GLN A 236 19.86 -12.73 -2.09
CA GLN A 236 20.83 -11.65 -1.90
C GLN A 236 21.91 -11.63 -2.99
N ARG A 237 22.35 -12.80 -3.46
CA ARG A 237 23.35 -12.94 -4.53
C ARG A 237 22.79 -12.59 -5.92
N GLY A 238 21.48 -12.65 -6.09
CA GLY A 238 20.83 -12.53 -7.39
C GLY A 238 20.90 -13.80 -8.23
N PRO A 239 20.39 -13.76 -9.47
CA PRO A 239 20.39 -14.91 -10.38
C PRO A 239 21.82 -15.35 -10.70
N PHE A 240 22.16 -16.63 -10.46
CA PHE A 240 23.49 -17.19 -10.64
C PHE A 240 23.91 -17.33 -12.11
N TRP A 241 22.97 -17.17 -13.05
CA TRP A 241 23.22 -17.17 -14.51
C TRP A 241 23.42 -15.78 -15.11
N THR A 242 23.28 -14.72 -14.31
CA THR A 242 23.63 -13.36 -14.72
C THR A 242 24.91 -12.95 -14.04
N SER A 243 25.98 -12.75 -14.82
CA SER A 243 27.13 -12.02 -14.32
C SER A 243 26.64 -10.63 -13.88
N PRO A 244 27.05 -10.09 -12.73
CA PRO A 244 26.74 -8.71 -12.39
C PRO A 244 27.22 -7.85 -13.56
N ILE A 245 26.33 -7.06 -14.15
CA ILE A 245 26.71 -6.11 -15.21
C ILE A 245 27.81 -5.24 -14.60
N PRO A 246 29.06 -5.27 -15.12
CA PRO A 246 30.12 -4.49 -14.54
C PRO A 246 29.67 -3.04 -14.57
N ASN A 247 29.71 -2.42 -13.42
CA ASN A 247 29.25 -1.07 -13.11
C ASN A 247 29.84 -0.11 -14.16
N ARG A 248 29.11 0.08 -15.26
CA ARG A 248 29.50 1.00 -16.33
C ARG A 248 29.39 2.38 -15.71
N LYS A 249 30.52 2.85 -15.18
CA LYS A 249 30.83 4.19 -14.65
C LYS A 249 29.58 5.01 -14.31
N ARG A 250 29.35 5.19 -13.01
CA ARG A 250 28.58 6.30 -12.44
C ARG A 250 29.13 7.64 -12.96
N SER A 251 28.77 8.00 -14.17
CA SER A 251 29.02 9.30 -14.77
C SER A 251 27.85 9.63 -15.68
N ARG A 252 26.72 9.82 -15.06
CA ARG A 252 25.66 10.79 -15.40
C ARG A 252 24.82 10.84 -14.14
N GLN A 253 24.92 11.93 -13.46
CA GLN A 253 23.97 12.34 -12.42
C GLN A 253 22.58 12.03 -12.98
N ALA A 254 21.93 11.02 -12.40
CA ALA A 254 20.49 10.95 -12.49
C ALA A 254 20.01 12.20 -11.73
N THR A 255 19.84 13.28 -12.44
CA THR A 255 18.96 14.36 -12.03
C THR A 255 17.68 13.66 -11.64
N VAL A 256 17.36 13.71 -10.36
CA VAL A 256 16.01 13.50 -9.85
C VAL A 256 15.12 14.24 -10.83
N PRO A 257 14.14 13.60 -11.48
CA PRO A 257 13.20 14.33 -12.30
C PRO A 257 12.55 15.31 -11.34
N THR A 258 12.90 16.59 -11.46
CA THR A 258 12.09 17.65 -10.92
C THR A 258 10.71 17.36 -11.48
N LEU A 259 9.82 17.01 -10.59
CA LEU A 259 8.41 16.78 -10.86
C LEU A 259 7.84 18.11 -11.36
N ASN A 260 8.08 18.36 -12.65
CA ASN A 260 7.42 19.44 -13.34
C ASN A 260 5.95 19.01 -13.43
N SER A 261 5.13 19.75 -12.74
CA SER A 261 3.69 19.78 -12.72
C SER A 261 3.06 19.40 -14.08
N ARG A 262 3.03 18.13 -14.41
CA ARG A 262 2.06 17.55 -15.30
C ARG A 262 1.28 16.54 -14.48
N VAL A 263 0.34 17.06 -13.70
CA VAL A 263 -0.90 16.36 -13.39
C VAL A 263 -1.44 15.94 -14.77
N ARG A 264 -1.21 14.69 -15.16
CA ARG A 264 -1.95 14.11 -16.27
C ARG A 264 -3.39 14.04 -15.78
N GLU A 265 -4.24 14.83 -16.37
CA GLU A 265 -5.67 14.66 -16.27
C GLU A 265 -6.03 13.20 -16.56
N PRO A 266 -7.01 12.62 -15.84
CA PRO A 266 -7.42 11.25 -16.05
C PRO A 266 -7.83 11.08 -17.51
N ASN A 267 -7.28 10.06 -18.11
CA ASN A 267 -7.42 9.55 -19.44
C ASN A 267 -8.77 9.89 -20.11
N ASP A 268 -8.74 10.81 -21.07
CA ASP A 268 -9.89 11.37 -21.81
C ASP A 268 -10.66 10.33 -22.65
N HIS A 269 -10.15 9.09 -22.72
CA HIS A 269 -10.81 8.00 -23.42
C HIS A 269 -12.02 7.40 -22.67
N LEU A 270 -12.12 7.58 -21.36
CA LEU A 270 -13.28 7.09 -20.59
C LEU A 270 -14.43 8.12 -20.51
N ARG A 271 -14.16 9.40 -20.78
CA ARG A 271 -15.21 10.42 -20.85
C ARG A 271 -16.05 10.38 -22.13
N LYS A 272 -15.53 9.79 -23.21
CA LYS A 272 -16.25 9.74 -24.50
C LYS A 272 -17.29 8.62 -24.62
N THR A 273 -17.26 7.63 -23.73
CA THR A 273 -18.22 6.52 -23.75
C THR A 273 -19.41 6.69 -22.79
N TRP A 274 -19.35 7.60 -21.85
CA TRP A 274 -20.46 7.81 -20.87
C TRP A 274 -21.22 9.13 -21.08
N GLY A 275 -20.78 9.99 -22.02
CA GLY A 275 -21.38 11.30 -22.31
C GLY A 275 -22.44 11.33 -23.39
N ARG A 276 -22.79 10.21 -24.05
CA ARG A 276 -23.75 10.23 -25.18
C ARG A 276 -25.17 9.70 -24.84
N THR A 277 -25.43 9.25 -23.64
CA THR A 277 -26.75 8.71 -23.28
C THR A 277 -27.58 9.65 -22.39
N ALA A 278 -27.06 10.81 -22.01
CA ALA A 278 -27.77 11.74 -21.12
C ALA A 278 -28.23 13.06 -21.76
N LEU A 279 -28.00 13.28 -23.06
CA LEU A 279 -28.31 14.55 -23.72
C LEU A 279 -29.40 14.49 -24.80
N GLU A 280 -30.11 13.38 -24.96
CA GLU A 280 -31.22 13.29 -25.96
C GLU A 280 -32.63 13.17 -25.37
N LYS A 281 -32.84 13.49 -24.10
CA LYS A 281 -34.22 13.62 -23.58
C LYS A 281 -34.35 14.90 -22.73
N GLY A 282 -34.56 16.01 -23.40
CA GLY A 282 -34.81 17.25 -22.67
C GLY A 282 -34.93 18.49 -23.55
N GLN A 283 -35.68 18.46 -24.61
CA GLN A 283 -36.22 19.68 -25.21
C GLN A 283 -37.70 19.50 -25.54
N GLY A 284 -38.51 20.34 -24.91
CA GLY A 284 -39.83 20.64 -25.37
C GLY A 284 -40.97 20.58 -24.33
N ARG A 285 -41.20 21.66 -23.60
CA ARG A 285 -42.43 22.47 -23.66
C ARG A 285 -42.58 23.41 -22.47
N GLU A 286 -42.80 24.64 -22.85
CA GLU A 286 -43.06 25.81 -22.00
C GLU A 286 -44.39 25.73 -21.27
N HIS A 287 -44.43 26.44 -20.13
CA HIS A 287 -45.44 27.00 -19.24
C HIS A 287 -46.91 27.14 -19.75
N PRO A 288 -47.97 27.35 -18.86
CA PRO A 288 -47.99 28.31 -17.77
C PRO A 288 -48.78 27.95 -16.47
N THR A 289 -48.39 28.65 -15.40
CA THR A 289 -49.15 29.21 -14.24
C THR A 289 -50.54 28.69 -13.88
N THR A 290 -50.80 28.35 -12.60
CA THR A 290 -51.66 29.07 -11.65
C THR A 290 -51.98 28.25 -10.37
N GLU A 291 -51.85 28.98 -9.25
CA GLU A 291 -52.68 29.05 -8.05
C GLU A 291 -53.00 27.85 -7.14
N ARG A 292 -52.55 28.08 -5.87
CA ARG A 292 -53.28 27.92 -4.58
C ARG A 292 -53.92 26.60 -4.17
N ALA A 293 -53.54 26.11 -3.04
CA ALA A 293 -54.27 26.02 -1.76
C ALA A 293 -53.85 24.80 -0.93
N GLU A 294 -53.39 25.08 0.25
CA GLU A 294 -53.49 24.22 1.47
C GLU A 294 -54.96 24.12 1.91
N PRO A 295 -55.40 23.35 2.95
CA PRO A 295 -54.72 22.41 3.84
C PRO A 295 -55.59 21.15 4.20
N ALA A 296 -55.08 20.38 5.14
CA ALA A 296 -55.82 19.68 6.18
C ALA A 296 -55.76 18.14 6.27
N ARG A 297 -55.03 17.70 7.26
CA ARG A 297 -55.50 16.94 8.45
C ARG A 297 -55.82 15.45 8.33
N ARG A 298 -55.22 14.79 9.34
CA ARG A 298 -55.70 13.73 10.25
C ARG A 298 -55.42 12.28 9.89
N ASN A 299 -54.54 11.73 10.71
CA ASN A 299 -54.81 10.86 11.86
C ASN A 299 -55.05 9.37 11.62
N LEU A 300 -54.35 8.60 12.44
CA LEU A 300 -54.74 7.35 13.13
C LEU A 300 -54.59 6.08 12.28
N TRP A 301 -53.87 5.07 12.76
CA TRP A 301 -54.01 4.16 13.90
C TRP A 301 -52.76 3.30 13.98
N ARG A 302 -52.17 3.02 15.01
CA ARG A 302 -51.97 2.11 16.12
C ARG A 302 -52.24 0.62 15.87
N HIS A 303 -51.35 -0.17 16.44
CA HIS A 303 -51.43 -1.58 16.90
C HIS A 303 -51.32 -2.62 15.78
N ASP A 304 -50.51 -3.67 15.88
CA ASP A 304 -50.00 -4.48 17.00
C ASP A 304 -48.51 -4.83 16.83
#